data_428f2ccf91910e15bcc42abc5c0f9776
#
_entry.id   428f2ccf91910e15bcc42abc5c0f9776
#
_cell.length_a   1.000
_cell.length_b   1.000
_cell.length_c   1.000
_cell.angle_alpha   90.00
_cell.angle_beta   90.00
_cell.angle_gamma   90.00
#
_symmetry.space_group_name_H-M   'P 1'
#
loop_
_entity.id
_entity.type
_entity.pdbx_description
1 polymer ?
#
loop_
_entity_poly.entity_id
_entity_poly.type
_entity_poly.pdbx_seq_one_letter_code
_entity_poly.pdbx_strand_id
1 'polypeptide(L)'
;MSSLYPEHYILCEGFHDRAFWYGWLLENGWKGDRKRTDERSVKFEHDGGYPCLSPENHLITYILPCKGWNNILRSFGIRYKAIQGEMNAAQEKREPLGRYKFILNVDDDTPIKPVDEDAEETTPVETFSYTLHIDLVRSKMKSLDPNTIEDDDCFYLADRHCEVRIVRWQVDTPDNSGLPAKQTLERMDCAAIRTAYPQRTETVNRWLSSRSEEDRPKETPKEHAWSYMAGWYPEHGCDDFYRRVWSDEKIRKELEDILRDNGSWGIFEEFAQQ
;
A
#
# COMPACT_ATOMS: atom_id res chain seq x y z
N MET A 1 19.59 3.62 -24.82
CA MET A 1 18.33 4.31 -25.12
C MET A 1 17.62 4.49 -23.80
N SER A 2 17.50 5.73 -23.27
CA SER A 2 16.74 5.99 -22.06
C SER A 2 15.27 5.68 -22.36
N SER A 3 14.62 4.97 -21.44
CA SER A 3 13.20 4.64 -21.54
C SER A 3 12.40 5.94 -21.64
N LEU A 4 11.70 6.13 -22.75
CA LEU A 4 10.84 7.28 -23.01
C LEU A 4 9.53 7.24 -22.17
N TYR A 5 9.40 6.26 -21.28
CA TYR A 5 8.17 6.02 -20.54
C TYR A 5 8.21 6.72 -19.18
N PRO A 6 7.13 7.42 -18.81
CA PRO A 6 6.97 7.89 -17.43
C PRO A 6 7.01 6.68 -16.49
N GLU A 7 7.62 6.86 -15.33
CA GLU A 7 7.77 5.82 -14.33
C GLU A 7 7.04 6.17 -13.05
N HIS A 8 6.32 5.19 -12.51
CA HIS A 8 5.69 5.27 -11.20
C HIS A 8 6.32 4.29 -10.22
N TYR A 9 6.34 4.66 -8.95
CA TYR A 9 6.90 3.85 -7.88
C TYR A 9 5.88 3.75 -6.74
N ILE A 10 5.53 2.54 -6.36
CA ILE A 10 4.76 2.25 -5.15
C ILE A 10 5.72 1.64 -4.15
N LEU A 11 6.06 2.39 -3.11
CA LEU A 11 6.93 1.95 -2.03
C LEU A 11 6.03 1.57 -0.85
N CYS A 12 5.94 0.28 -0.55
CA CYS A 12 5.04 -0.25 0.45
C CYS A 12 5.79 -0.95 1.59
N GLU A 13 5.12 -1.18 2.71
CA GLU A 13 5.77 -1.74 3.89
C GLU A 13 6.21 -3.18 3.67
N GLY A 14 5.32 -4.01 3.13
CA GLY A 14 5.52 -5.44 3.08
C GLY A 14 5.12 -6.11 1.76
N PHE A 15 5.23 -7.43 1.78
CA PHE A 15 4.87 -8.26 0.62
C PHE A 15 3.36 -8.34 0.40
N HIS A 16 2.56 -8.14 1.44
CA HIS A 16 1.10 -8.09 1.35
C HIS A 16 0.63 -6.88 0.58
N ASP A 17 1.13 -5.69 0.96
CA ASP A 17 0.83 -4.45 0.26
C ASP A 17 1.24 -4.53 -1.20
N ARG A 18 2.43 -5.08 -1.47
CA ARG A 18 2.88 -5.32 -2.85
C ARG A 18 1.89 -6.19 -3.62
N ALA A 19 1.45 -7.30 -3.01
CA ALA A 19 0.52 -8.23 -3.65
C ALA A 19 -0.87 -7.62 -3.84
N PHE A 20 -1.33 -6.79 -2.90
CA PHE A 20 -2.56 -6.03 -3.01
C PHE A 20 -2.54 -5.07 -4.21
N TRP A 21 -1.53 -4.22 -4.32
CA TRP A 21 -1.35 -3.33 -5.45
C TRP A 21 -1.20 -4.07 -6.78
N TYR A 22 -0.43 -5.15 -6.77
CA TYR A 22 -0.23 -5.98 -7.96
C TYR A 22 -1.53 -6.62 -8.43
N GLY A 23 -2.32 -7.19 -7.51
CA GLY A 23 -3.63 -7.76 -7.81
C GLY A 23 -4.57 -6.74 -8.43
N TRP A 24 -4.62 -5.53 -7.87
CA TRP A 24 -5.44 -4.45 -8.40
C TRP A 24 -5.00 -3.99 -9.80
N LEU A 25 -3.70 -3.82 -10.01
CA LEU A 25 -3.17 -3.45 -11.33
C LEU A 25 -3.52 -4.50 -12.40
N LEU A 26 -3.36 -5.80 -12.06
CA LEU A 26 -3.72 -6.88 -12.99
C LEU A 26 -5.20 -6.87 -13.35
N GLU A 27 -6.08 -6.64 -12.37
CA GLU A 27 -7.54 -6.55 -12.61
C GLU A 27 -7.89 -5.37 -13.53
N ASN A 28 -7.10 -4.30 -13.49
CA ASN A 28 -7.25 -3.14 -14.38
C ASN A 28 -6.46 -3.26 -15.69
N GLY A 29 -6.11 -4.48 -16.09
CA GLY A 29 -5.50 -4.77 -17.40
C GLY A 29 -3.99 -4.54 -17.50
N TRP A 30 -3.33 -4.17 -16.40
CA TRP A 30 -1.88 -4.07 -16.36
C TRP A 30 -1.24 -5.45 -16.51
N LYS A 31 -0.02 -5.49 -17.00
CA LYS A 31 0.74 -6.73 -17.21
C LYS A 31 1.96 -6.76 -16.30
N GLY A 32 2.11 -7.83 -15.53
CA GLY A 32 3.34 -8.07 -14.80
C GLY A 32 4.49 -8.34 -15.76
N ASP A 33 5.57 -7.60 -15.64
CA ASP A 33 6.76 -7.75 -16.49
C ASP A 33 7.96 -8.29 -15.70
N ARG A 34 7.80 -9.49 -15.14
CA ARG A 34 8.88 -10.19 -14.40
C ARG A 34 10.00 -10.70 -15.30
N LYS A 35 9.86 -10.62 -16.63
CA LYS A 35 10.87 -11.11 -17.60
C LYS A 35 11.78 -9.99 -18.11
N ARG A 36 11.60 -8.79 -17.60
CA ARG A 36 12.39 -7.66 -18.02
C ARG A 36 13.85 -7.83 -17.59
N THR A 37 14.78 -7.74 -18.52
CA THR A 37 16.20 -8.02 -18.30
C THR A 37 17.08 -6.78 -18.22
N ASP A 38 16.48 -5.57 -18.18
CA ASP A 38 17.25 -4.36 -17.94
C ASP A 38 17.78 -4.30 -16.49
N GLU A 39 18.93 -3.66 -16.28
CA GLU A 39 19.60 -3.61 -14.96
C GLU A 39 18.68 -3.10 -13.85
N ARG A 40 17.77 -2.17 -14.17
CA ARG A 40 16.85 -1.58 -13.21
C ARG A 40 15.83 -2.62 -12.75
N SER A 41 15.22 -3.33 -13.68
CA SER A 41 14.24 -4.39 -13.39
C SER A 41 14.85 -5.55 -12.63
N VAL A 42 16.03 -6.01 -13.03
CA VAL A 42 16.77 -7.07 -12.32
C VAL A 42 17.04 -6.67 -10.87
N LYS A 43 17.45 -5.43 -10.63
CA LYS A 43 17.69 -4.93 -9.27
C LYS A 43 16.38 -4.87 -8.44
N PHE A 44 15.27 -4.47 -9.05
CA PHE A 44 13.96 -4.46 -8.40
C PHE A 44 13.48 -5.86 -8.03
N GLU A 45 13.64 -6.82 -8.93
CA GLU A 45 13.28 -8.22 -8.64
C GLU A 45 14.13 -8.81 -7.52
N HIS A 46 15.41 -8.49 -7.48
CA HIS A 46 16.31 -8.90 -6.40
C HIS A 46 15.86 -8.32 -5.05
N ASP A 47 15.33 -7.10 -5.03
CA ASP A 47 14.75 -6.47 -3.85
C ASP A 47 13.33 -6.97 -3.54
N GLY A 48 12.78 -7.88 -4.35
CA GLY A 48 11.43 -8.42 -4.21
C GLY A 48 10.34 -7.54 -4.82
N GLY A 49 10.71 -6.59 -5.69
CA GLY A 49 9.77 -5.70 -6.37
C GLY A 49 9.10 -6.32 -7.59
N TYR A 50 7.98 -5.75 -8.01
CA TYR A 50 7.24 -6.16 -9.21
C TYR A 50 7.12 -5.00 -10.20
N PRO A 51 7.73 -5.09 -11.40
CA PRO A 51 7.45 -4.19 -12.50
C PRO A 51 6.12 -4.56 -13.17
N CYS A 52 5.31 -3.55 -13.46
CA CYS A 52 4.03 -3.67 -14.16
C CYS A 52 3.99 -2.68 -15.32
N LEU A 53 3.46 -3.11 -16.46
CA LEU A 53 3.22 -2.28 -17.63
C LEU A 53 1.74 -1.92 -17.74
N SER A 54 1.45 -0.67 -18.03
CA SER A 54 0.10 -0.22 -18.31
C SER A 54 -0.50 -0.95 -19.52
N PRO A 55 -1.85 -0.97 -19.66
CA PRO A 55 -2.52 -1.62 -20.81
C PRO A 55 -1.96 -1.19 -22.15
N GLU A 56 -1.63 0.08 -22.32
CA GLU A 56 -1.07 0.65 -23.54
C GLU A 56 0.47 0.52 -23.66
N ASN A 57 1.12 -0.09 -22.67
CA ASN A 57 2.57 -0.32 -22.59
C ASN A 57 3.43 0.96 -22.63
N HIS A 58 2.87 2.11 -22.24
CA HIS A 58 3.60 3.39 -22.23
C HIS A 58 4.00 3.87 -20.84
N LEU A 59 3.48 3.25 -19.78
CA LEU A 59 3.81 3.56 -18.39
C LEU A 59 4.29 2.30 -17.66
N ILE A 60 5.35 2.46 -16.85
CA ILE A 60 5.85 1.40 -15.98
C ILE A 60 5.59 1.80 -14.53
N THR A 61 5.02 0.87 -13.77
CA THR A 61 4.89 1.00 -12.31
C THR A 61 5.75 -0.06 -11.63
N TYR A 62 6.60 0.38 -10.72
CA TYR A 62 7.42 -0.48 -9.87
C TYR A 62 6.83 -0.55 -8.47
N ILE A 63 6.41 -1.74 -8.02
CA ILE A 63 5.90 -1.96 -6.67
C ILE A 63 7.00 -2.59 -5.85
N LEU A 64 7.48 -1.90 -4.80
CA LEU A 64 8.63 -2.32 -3.99
C LEU A 64 8.27 -2.49 -2.52
N PRO A 65 8.39 -3.70 -1.93
CA PRO A 65 8.25 -3.92 -0.51
C PRO A 65 9.52 -3.47 0.21
N CYS A 66 9.39 -2.49 1.12
CA CYS A 66 10.53 -1.86 1.79
C CYS A 66 10.95 -2.54 3.10
N LYS A 67 10.24 -3.59 3.53
CA LYS A 67 10.49 -4.32 4.79
C LYS A 67 10.30 -3.42 6.02
N GLY A 68 9.17 -2.74 6.08
CA GLY A 68 8.72 -1.88 7.16
C GLY A 68 8.75 -0.39 6.82
N TRP A 69 7.88 0.36 7.50
CA TRP A 69 7.67 1.79 7.26
C TRP A 69 8.94 2.64 7.39
N ASN A 70 9.84 2.29 8.31
CA ASN A 70 11.10 3.00 8.56
C ASN A 70 12.07 2.97 7.38
N ASN A 71 11.93 1.99 6.47
CA ASN A 71 12.76 1.87 5.29
C ASN A 71 12.18 2.60 4.06
N ILE A 72 10.90 2.98 4.07
CA ILE A 72 10.23 3.61 2.93
C ILE A 72 10.93 4.91 2.53
N LEU A 73 11.19 5.80 3.49
CA LEU A 73 11.88 7.08 3.22
C LEU A 73 13.32 6.90 2.74
N ARG A 74 14.00 5.85 3.20
CA ARG A 74 15.33 5.49 2.71
C ARG A 74 15.26 5.02 1.27
N SER A 75 14.34 4.11 0.97
CA SER A 75 14.11 3.58 -0.38
C SER A 75 13.71 4.68 -1.35
N PHE A 76 12.81 5.57 -0.93
CA PHE A 76 12.46 6.77 -1.69
C PHE A 76 13.70 7.62 -2.01
N GLY A 77 14.49 7.97 -1.00
CA GLY A 77 15.67 8.82 -1.20
C GLY A 77 16.70 8.21 -2.16
N ILE A 78 16.88 6.90 -2.15
CA ILE A 78 17.77 6.19 -3.10
C ILE A 78 17.23 6.33 -4.53
N ARG A 79 15.93 6.10 -4.73
CA ARG A 79 15.29 6.17 -6.06
C ARG A 79 15.26 7.60 -6.60
N TYR A 80 14.87 8.55 -5.76
CA TYR A 80 14.84 9.96 -6.12
C TYR A 80 16.21 10.47 -6.58
N LYS A 81 17.30 10.11 -5.89
CA LYS A 81 18.66 10.49 -6.31
C LYS A 81 19.05 9.89 -7.68
N ALA A 82 18.64 8.66 -7.97
CA ALA A 82 18.86 8.05 -9.29
C ALA A 82 18.11 8.83 -10.38
N ILE A 83 16.83 9.17 -10.12
CA ILE A 83 16.02 9.98 -11.03
C ILE A 83 16.61 11.38 -11.24
N GLN A 84 17.09 12.04 -10.17
CA GLN A 84 17.79 13.33 -10.31
C GLN A 84 19.00 13.24 -11.24
N GLY A 85 19.78 12.17 -11.14
CA GLY A 85 20.90 11.94 -12.06
C GLY A 85 20.46 11.81 -13.52
N GLU A 86 19.37 11.12 -13.77
CA GLU A 86 18.77 10.99 -15.12
C GLU A 86 18.24 12.32 -15.65
N MET A 87 17.54 13.08 -14.80
CA MET A 87 17.04 14.41 -15.16
C MET A 87 18.17 15.38 -15.50
N ASN A 88 19.24 15.38 -14.70
CA ASN A 88 20.43 16.21 -14.99
C ASN A 88 21.06 15.83 -16.34
N ALA A 89 21.21 14.52 -16.61
CA ALA A 89 21.75 14.05 -17.88
C ALA A 89 20.83 14.41 -19.07
N ALA A 90 19.52 14.37 -18.90
CA ALA A 90 18.56 14.79 -19.92
C ALA A 90 18.64 16.33 -20.18
N GLN A 91 18.75 17.13 -19.11
CA GLN A 91 18.95 18.59 -19.23
C GLN A 91 20.23 18.94 -20.00
N GLU A 92 21.36 18.28 -19.69
CA GLU A 92 22.62 18.49 -20.41
C GLU A 92 22.48 18.19 -21.91
N LYS A 93 21.69 17.16 -22.25
CA LYS A 93 21.40 16.78 -23.64
C LYS A 93 20.25 17.56 -24.27
N ARG A 94 19.61 18.46 -23.54
CA ARG A 94 18.40 19.18 -23.96
C ARG A 94 17.24 18.26 -24.37
N GLU A 95 17.14 17.09 -23.71
CA GLU A 95 16.03 16.14 -23.86
C GLU A 95 14.87 16.53 -22.92
N PRO A 96 13.63 16.16 -23.26
CA PRO A 96 12.48 16.36 -22.36
C PRO A 96 12.69 15.63 -21.02
N LEU A 97 12.33 16.30 -19.93
CA LEU A 97 12.36 15.68 -18.60
C LEU A 97 11.16 14.73 -18.42
N GLY A 98 11.43 13.57 -17.85
CA GLY A 98 10.38 12.65 -17.43
C GLY A 98 9.54 13.20 -16.27
N ARG A 99 8.36 12.61 -16.09
CA ARG A 99 7.55 12.81 -14.89
C ARG A 99 7.54 11.52 -14.10
N TYR A 100 7.66 11.65 -12.78
CA TYR A 100 7.77 10.53 -11.86
C TYR A 100 6.74 10.67 -10.76
N LYS A 101 6.05 9.59 -10.43
CA LYS A 101 5.11 9.55 -9.32
C LYS A 101 5.56 8.52 -8.30
N PHE A 102 5.54 8.90 -7.04
CA PHE A 102 5.78 8.01 -5.91
C PHE A 102 4.53 7.92 -5.05
N ILE A 103 4.19 6.70 -4.68
CA ILE A 103 3.22 6.41 -3.63
C ILE A 103 4.00 5.81 -2.47
N LEU A 104 3.93 6.43 -1.30
CA LEU A 104 4.43 5.89 -0.04
C LEU A 104 3.25 5.25 0.67
N ASN A 105 3.18 3.93 0.63
CA ASN A 105 2.06 3.19 1.17
C ASN A 105 2.42 2.53 2.49
N VAL A 106 1.66 2.83 3.53
CA VAL A 106 1.90 2.43 4.91
C VAL A 106 0.63 1.98 5.61
N ASP A 107 0.78 1.12 6.61
CA ASP A 107 -0.26 0.93 7.61
C ASP A 107 -0.40 2.20 8.45
N ASP A 108 -1.60 2.56 8.88
CA ASP A 108 -1.78 3.66 9.84
C ASP A 108 -1.35 3.24 11.24
N ASP A 109 -1.45 1.92 11.54
CA ASP A 109 -1.05 1.29 12.82
C ASP A 109 -1.70 1.91 14.07
N THR A 110 -2.67 2.83 13.90
CA THR A 110 -3.41 3.42 15.01
C THR A 110 -4.23 2.34 15.70
N PRO A 111 -4.08 2.16 17.02
CA PRO A 111 -4.93 1.25 17.79
C PRO A 111 -6.37 1.74 17.76
N ILE A 112 -7.30 0.83 17.48
CA ILE A 112 -8.72 1.14 17.55
C ILE A 112 -9.13 0.99 19.00
N LYS A 113 -9.54 2.09 19.61
CA LYS A 113 -10.07 2.05 20.98
C LYS A 113 -11.33 1.17 21.00
N PRO A 114 -11.44 0.24 21.96
CA PRO A 114 -12.73 -0.38 22.22
C PRO A 114 -13.72 0.76 22.56
N VAL A 115 -14.93 0.67 22.07
CA VAL A 115 -16.02 1.56 22.50
C VAL A 115 -16.47 1.06 23.87
N ASP A 116 -15.70 1.36 24.92
CA ASP A 116 -16.13 1.29 26.30
C ASP A 116 -16.73 2.65 26.63
N GLU A 117 -18.04 2.74 26.61
CA GLU A 117 -18.78 3.95 26.96
C GLU A 117 -18.57 4.40 28.42
N ASP A 118 -17.94 3.57 29.26
CA ASP A 118 -17.71 3.80 30.69
C ASP A 118 -16.24 3.96 31.10
N ALA A 119 -15.32 4.08 30.17
CA ALA A 119 -13.90 4.30 30.52
C ALA A 119 -13.69 5.77 30.90
N GLU A 120 -13.53 6.03 32.22
CA GLU A 120 -12.96 7.29 32.72
C GLU A 120 -11.68 7.62 31.91
N GLU A 121 -11.56 8.90 31.50
CA GLU A 121 -10.40 9.42 30.77
C GLU A 121 -9.11 9.05 31.51
N THR A 122 -8.55 7.90 31.19
CA THR A 122 -7.18 7.60 31.58
C THR A 122 -6.26 8.44 30.71
N THR A 123 -5.32 9.13 31.37
CA THR A 123 -4.22 9.92 30.82
C THR A 123 -3.76 9.41 29.45
N PRO A 124 -3.49 10.31 28.49
CA PRO A 124 -3.00 9.89 27.18
C PRO A 124 -1.70 9.11 27.40
N VAL A 125 -1.73 7.80 27.26
CA VAL A 125 -0.51 7.04 27.02
C VAL A 125 0.07 7.65 25.76
N GLU A 126 1.29 8.17 25.83
CA GLU A 126 2.04 8.61 24.65
C GLU A 126 2.06 7.42 23.71
N THR A 127 1.13 7.41 22.78
CA THR A 127 1.05 6.41 21.72
C THR A 127 2.20 6.73 20.80
N PHE A 128 3.33 6.04 21.00
CA PHE A 128 4.35 5.97 19.97
C PHE A 128 3.65 5.42 18.73
N SER A 129 3.35 6.31 17.81
CA SER A 129 2.81 5.92 16.52
C SER A 129 3.89 5.15 15.77
N TYR A 130 3.61 3.90 15.49
CA TYR A 130 4.52 3.02 14.78
C TYR A 130 4.43 3.20 13.25
N THR A 131 3.85 4.29 12.80
CA THR A 131 3.66 4.59 11.38
C THR A 131 4.50 5.77 10.90
N LEU A 132 4.56 5.94 9.60
CA LEU A 132 5.27 7.04 8.95
C LEU A 132 4.53 8.37 9.16
N HIS A 133 5.03 9.21 10.05
CA HIS A 133 4.47 10.53 10.31
C HIS A 133 4.70 11.50 9.17
N ILE A 134 3.70 12.34 8.89
CA ILE A 134 3.78 13.38 7.87
C ILE A 134 4.96 14.32 8.07
N ASP A 135 5.32 14.65 9.30
CA ASP A 135 6.46 15.52 9.60
C ASP A 135 7.80 14.89 9.20
N LEU A 136 7.95 13.58 9.36
CA LEU A 136 9.13 12.84 8.88
C LEU A 136 9.21 12.87 7.35
N VAL A 137 8.07 12.68 6.68
CA VAL A 137 7.98 12.78 5.22
C VAL A 137 8.37 14.19 4.78
N ARG A 138 7.73 15.22 5.35
CA ARG A 138 8.00 16.63 5.05
C ARG A 138 9.47 16.97 5.24
N SER A 139 10.06 16.58 6.36
CA SER A 139 11.48 16.79 6.65
C SER A 139 12.37 16.08 5.62
N LYS A 140 12.02 14.87 5.24
CA LYS A 140 12.74 14.11 4.23
C LYS A 140 12.66 14.76 2.85
N MET A 141 11.48 15.18 2.41
CA MET A 141 11.28 15.84 1.11
C MET A 141 12.12 17.12 1.04
N LYS A 142 12.03 18.00 2.04
CA LYS A 142 12.82 19.24 2.13
C LYS A 142 14.33 18.99 2.20
N SER A 143 14.76 17.88 2.80
CA SER A 143 16.19 17.51 2.84
C SER A 143 16.73 17.06 1.46
N LEU A 144 15.87 16.54 0.61
CA LEU A 144 16.21 16.08 -0.75
C LEU A 144 16.10 17.20 -1.78
N ASP A 145 15.09 18.04 -1.63
CA ASP A 145 14.85 19.23 -2.46
C ASP A 145 14.34 20.37 -1.57
N PRO A 146 15.18 21.40 -1.29
CA PRO A 146 14.78 22.54 -0.51
C PRO A 146 13.60 23.34 -1.10
N ASN A 147 13.34 23.20 -2.41
CA ASN A 147 12.25 23.86 -3.12
C ASN A 147 10.98 23.01 -3.16
N THR A 148 10.89 21.94 -2.35
CA THR A 148 9.70 21.11 -2.26
C THR A 148 8.45 21.94 -2.01
N ILE A 149 7.44 21.77 -2.87
CA ILE A 149 6.11 22.34 -2.70
C ILE A 149 5.24 21.27 -2.02
N GLU A 150 4.51 21.67 -0.99
CA GLU A 150 3.54 20.82 -0.30
C GLU A 150 2.13 21.37 -0.60
N ASP A 151 1.24 20.47 -1.01
CA ASP A 151 -0.15 20.78 -1.34
C ASP A 151 -1.01 19.61 -0.81
N ASP A 152 -1.70 19.85 0.30
CA ASP A 152 -2.35 18.81 1.11
C ASP A 152 -1.37 17.65 1.44
N ASP A 153 -1.74 16.41 1.12
CA ASP A 153 -0.90 15.21 1.32
C ASP A 153 0.00 14.88 0.11
N CYS A 154 0.22 15.86 -0.77
CA CYS A 154 1.03 15.73 -1.96
C CYS A 154 2.29 16.60 -1.87
N PHE A 155 3.44 16.02 -2.21
CA PHE A 155 4.70 16.74 -2.29
C PHE A 155 5.21 16.75 -3.73
N TYR A 156 5.63 17.92 -4.19
CA TYR A 156 6.22 18.09 -5.51
C TYR A 156 7.70 18.51 -5.36
N LEU A 157 8.57 17.73 -5.99
CA LEU A 157 10.01 17.94 -6.04
C LEU A 157 10.45 18.16 -7.47
N ALA A 158 11.69 18.67 -7.65
CA ALA A 158 12.31 18.88 -8.96
C ALA A 158 11.38 19.64 -9.92
N ASP A 159 10.96 20.85 -9.52
CA ASP A 159 10.06 21.71 -10.30
C ASP A 159 8.79 20.99 -10.80
N ARG A 160 8.19 20.18 -9.92
CA ARG A 160 7.00 19.36 -10.17
C ARG A 160 7.20 18.18 -11.14
N HIS A 161 8.44 17.81 -11.44
CA HIS A 161 8.71 16.60 -12.20
C HIS A 161 8.60 15.32 -11.38
N CYS A 162 8.63 15.44 -10.05
CA CYS A 162 8.44 14.32 -9.13
C CYS A 162 7.30 14.65 -8.17
N GLU A 163 6.26 13.83 -8.20
CA GLU A 163 5.09 13.88 -7.30
C GLU A 163 5.21 12.75 -6.29
N VAL A 164 4.95 13.04 -5.01
CA VAL A 164 4.96 12.05 -3.92
C VAL A 164 3.66 12.16 -3.15
N ARG A 165 2.92 11.06 -3.05
CA ARG A 165 1.70 10.94 -2.25
C ARG A 165 1.84 9.86 -1.20
N ILE A 166 1.06 9.98 -0.13
CA ILE A 166 0.99 8.99 0.95
C ILE A 166 -0.36 8.29 0.87
N VAL A 167 -0.34 6.96 0.90
CA VAL A 167 -1.52 6.13 1.07
C VAL A 167 -1.42 5.42 2.41
N ARG A 168 -2.45 5.56 3.24
CA ARG A 168 -2.56 4.89 4.54
C ARG A 168 -3.69 3.89 4.52
N TRP A 169 -3.42 2.68 5.00
CA TRP A 169 -4.47 1.71 5.18
C TRP A 169 -5.28 2.05 6.42
N GLN A 170 -6.48 2.52 6.19
CA GLN A 170 -7.44 2.88 7.23
C GLN A 170 -8.83 2.35 6.85
N VAL A 171 -9.55 1.86 7.84
CA VAL A 171 -10.96 1.55 7.71
C VAL A 171 -11.68 2.01 8.96
N ASP A 172 -12.62 2.91 8.79
CA ASP A 172 -13.52 3.33 9.85
C ASP A 172 -14.77 2.45 9.81
N THR A 173 -14.90 1.56 10.78
CA THR A 173 -16.08 0.72 10.95
C THR A 173 -16.51 0.74 12.42
N PRO A 174 -17.77 1.06 12.69
CA PRO A 174 -18.29 1.10 14.05
C PRO A 174 -18.30 -0.29 14.72
N ASP A 175 -18.40 -1.37 13.94
CA ASP A 175 -18.33 -2.73 14.45
C ASP A 175 -16.94 -3.32 14.30
N ASN A 176 -16.22 -3.41 15.41
CA ASN A 176 -14.85 -3.93 15.50
C ASN A 176 -14.79 -5.43 15.82
N SER A 177 -15.94 -6.10 16.00
CA SER A 177 -15.94 -7.51 16.40
C SER A 177 -15.33 -8.40 15.33
N GLY A 178 -14.32 -9.19 15.70
CA GLY A 178 -13.62 -10.10 14.80
C GLY A 178 -12.69 -9.45 13.78
N LEU A 179 -12.45 -8.14 13.85
CA LEU A 179 -11.47 -7.47 13.02
C LEU A 179 -10.12 -7.29 13.75
N PRO A 180 -9.00 -7.26 13.02
CA PRO A 180 -7.71 -6.89 13.59
C PRO A 180 -7.77 -5.55 14.35
N ALA A 181 -7.09 -5.46 15.50
CA ALA A 181 -7.22 -4.32 16.41
C ALA A 181 -6.49 -3.05 15.95
N LYS A 182 -5.73 -3.12 14.86
CA LYS A 182 -4.98 -2.01 14.31
C LYS A 182 -5.42 -1.68 12.89
N GLN A 183 -5.26 -0.42 12.50
CA GLN A 183 -5.48 0.06 11.14
C GLN A 183 -4.37 -0.43 10.22
N THR A 184 -4.62 -1.53 9.55
CA THR A 184 -3.68 -2.20 8.63
C THR A 184 -4.40 -2.64 7.35
N LEU A 185 -3.63 -3.03 6.33
CA LEU A 185 -4.18 -3.64 5.12
C LEU A 185 -5.07 -4.84 5.45
N GLU A 186 -4.60 -5.71 6.34
CA GLU A 186 -5.34 -6.92 6.71
C GLU A 186 -6.68 -6.61 7.38
N ARG A 187 -6.75 -5.51 8.17
CA ARG A 187 -8.03 -5.07 8.72
C ARG A 187 -8.98 -4.62 7.63
N MET A 188 -8.48 -3.87 6.66
CA MET A 188 -9.27 -3.39 5.54
C MET A 188 -9.84 -4.55 4.72
N ASP A 189 -9.02 -5.54 4.40
CA ASP A 189 -9.44 -6.75 3.70
C ASP A 189 -10.49 -7.54 4.47
N CYS A 190 -10.27 -7.74 5.78
CA CYS A 190 -11.23 -8.43 6.64
C CYS A 190 -12.56 -7.67 6.72
N ALA A 191 -12.54 -6.33 6.77
CA ALA A 191 -13.75 -5.52 6.80
C ALA A 191 -14.55 -5.65 5.49
N ALA A 192 -13.87 -5.54 4.35
CA ALA A 192 -14.48 -5.69 3.02
C ALA A 192 -15.08 -7.10 2.83
N ILE A 193 -14.32 -8.15 3.14
CA ILE A 193 -14.78 -9.53 3.03
C ILE A 193 -15.99 -9.78 3.95
N ARG A 194 -15.94 -9.28 5.18
CA ARG A 194 -17.03 -9.43 6.13
C ARG A 194 -18.33 -8.80 5.62
N THR A 195 -18.25 -7.61 5.06
CA THR A 195 -19.40 -6.91 4.50
C THR A 195 -19.93 -7.61 3.25
N ALA A 196 -19.04 -8.03 2.36
CA ALA A 196 -19.41 -8.74 1.14
C ALA A 196 -20.09 -10.09 1.41
N TYR A 197 -19.70 -10.81 2.48
CA TYR A 197 -20.15 -12.17 2.78
C TYR A 197 -20.47 -12.40 4.28
N PRO A 198 -21.47 -11.75 4.84
CA PRO A 198 -21.74 -11.77 6.28
C PRO A 198 -22.01 -13.17 6.85
N GLN A 199 -22.75 -14.03 6.13
CA GLN A 199 -23.03 -15.40 6.59
C GLN A 199 -21.80 -16.28 6.67
N ARG A 200 -20.89 -16.13 5.71
CA ARG A 200 -19.65 -16.88 5.70
C ARG A 200 -18.70 -16.38 6.79
N THR A 201 -18.71 -15.07 7.01
CA THR A 201 -18.00 -14.42 8.11
C THR A 201 -18.40 -15.00 9.47
N GLU A 202 -19.69 -15.16 9.72
CA GLU A 202 -20.21 -15.77 10.96
C GLU A 202 -19.66 -17.21 11.15
N THR A 203 -19.57 -17.97 10.07
CA THR A 203 -19.01 -19.32 10.10
C THR A 203 -17.51 -19.32 10.43
N VAL A 204 -16.74 -18.43 9.83
CA VAL A 204 -15.30 -18.25 10.10
C VAL A 204 -15.07 -17.79 11.54
N ASN A 205 -15.82 -16.82 12.02
CA ASN A 205 -15.74 -16.33 13.40
C ASN A 205 -16.05 -17.45 14.41
N ARG A 206 -17.07 -18.25 14.15
CA ARG A 206 -17.41 -19.39 14.99
C ARG A 206 -16.28 -20.43 15.03
N TRP A 207 -15.67 -20.72 13.90
CA TRP A 207 -14.52 -21.60 13.83
C TRP A 207 -13.32 -21.06 14.60
N LEU A 208 -12.98 -19.79 14.42
CA LEU A 208 -11.89 -19.14 15.14
C LEU A 208 -12.12 -19.15 16.66
N SER A 209 -13.35 -18.87 17.09
CA SER A 209 -13.73 -18.88 18.51
C SER A 209 -13.76 -20.26 19.15
N SER A 210 -13.91 -21.32 18.35
CA SER A 210 -13.93 -22.72 18.85
C SER A 210 -12.55 -23.29 19.12
N ARG A 211 -11.47 -22.58 18.75
CA ARG A 211 -10.09 -23.06 18.97
C ARG A 211 -9.70 -22.90 20.42
N SER A 212 -8.99 -23.87 20.97
CA SER A 212 -8.45 -23.81 22.33
C SER A 212 -7.41 -22.69 22.45
N GLU A 213 -7.15 -22.22 23.68
CA GLU A 213 -6.10 -21.23 23.90
C GLU A 213 -4.70 -21.72 23.47
N GLU A 214 -4.48 -23.04 23.56
CA GLU A 214 -3.24 -23.67 23.11
C GLU A 214 -3.11 -23.68 21.57
N ASP A 215 -4.24 -23.73 20.86
CA ASP A 215 -4.30 -23.73 19.39
C ASP A 215 -4.44 -22.32 18.79
N ARG A 216 -4.63 -21.30 19.62
CA ARG A 216 -4.67 -19.92 19.15
C ARG A 216 -3.24 -19.49 18.81
N PRO A 217 -2.98 -19.09 17.55
CA PRO A 217 -1.73 -18.38 17.28
C PRO A 217 -1.66 -17.18 18.23
N LYS A 218 -0.48 -16.87 18.74
CA LYS A 218 -0.27 -15.62 19.51
C LYS A 218 -0.85 -14.51 18.68
N GLU A 219 -1.92 -13.89 19.19
CA GLU A 219 -2.73 -12.95 18.41
C GLU A 219 -1.94 -11.68 18.08
N THR A 220 -1.05 -11.78 17.12
CA THR A 220 -0.66 -10.57 16.40
C THR A 220 -1.82 -10.23 15.44
N PRO A 221 -2.11 -8.97 15.19
CA PRO A 221 -3.14 -8.58 14.22
C PRO A 221 -2.99 -9.30 12.89
N LYS A 222 -1.76 -9.54 12.48
CA LYS A 222 -1.39 -10.23 11.25
C LYS A 222 -1.79 -11.72 11.27
N GLU A 223 -1.55 -12.43 12.35
CA GLU A 223 -1.92 -13.84 12.46
C GLU A 223 -3.43 -14.03 12.55
N HIS A 224 -4.14 -13.10 13.23
CA HIS A 224 -5.59 -13.07 13.25
C HIS A 224 -6.15 -12.88 11.83
N ALA A 225 -5.66 -11.90 11.11
CA ALA A 225 -6.06 -11.63 9.73
C ALA A 225 -5.78 -12.84 8.82
N TRP A 226 -4.60 -13.45 8.91
CA TRP A 226 -4.27 -14.66 8.17
C TRP A 226 -5.22 -15.81 8.44
N SER A 227 -5.55 -16.05 9.69
CA SER A 227 -6.50 -17.11 10.06
C SER A 227 -7.88 -16.81 9.48
N TYR A 228 -8.29 -15.56 9.49
CA TYR A 228 -9.55 -15.10 8.92
C TYR A 228 -9.56 -15.29 7.39
N MET A 229 -8.52 -14.83 6.72
CA MET A 229 -8.36 -14.92 5.27
C MET A 229 -8.25 -16.37 4.80
N ALA A 230 -7.51 -17.22 5.53
CA ALA A 230 -7.40 -18.66 5.23
C ALA A 230 -8.74 -19.40 5.31
N GLY A 231 -9.66 -18.95 6.15
CA GLY A 231 -11.04 -19.45 6.19
C GLY A 231 -11.85 -19.11 4.93
N TRP A 232 -11.43 -18.09 4.18
CA TRP A 232 -12.11 -17.62 2.97
C TRP A 232 -11.51 -18.20 1.70
N TYR A 233 -10.18 -18.11 1.57
CA TYR A 233 -9.45 -18.55 0.40
C TYR A 233 -8.25 -19.39 0.86
N PRO A 234 -8.36 -20.71 0.84
CA PRO A 234 -7.26 -21.62 1.20
C PRO A 234 -6.21 -21.67 0.09
N GLU A 235 -5.83 -20.51 -0.44
CA GLU A 235 -4.91 -20.38 -1.56
C GLU A 235 -3.46 -20.31 -1.09
N HIS A 236 -2.56 -20.72 -1.96
CA HIS A 236 -1.13 -20.75 -1.71
C HIS A 236 -0.46 -19.45 -2.15
N GLY A 237 -0.24 -18.55 -1.20
CA GLY A 237 0.53 -17.32 -1.39
C GLY A 237 -0.30 -16.05 -1.51
N CYS A 238 0.32 -14.94 -1.11
CA CYS A 238 -0.37 -13.64 -1.05
C CYS A 238 -0.75 -13.09 -2.43
N ASP A 239 0.04 -13.36 -3.47
CA ASP A 239 -0.26 -12.87 -4.82
C ASP A 239 -1.58 -13.44 -5.36
N ASP A 240 -1.82 -14.75 -5.17
CA ASP A 240 -3.05 -15.40 -5.62
C ASP A 240 -4.24 -14.98 -4.77
N PHE A 241 -4.03 -14.80 -3.46
CA PHE A 241 -5.05 -14.29 -2.57
C PHE A 241 -5.54 -12.90 -3.03
N TYR A 242 -4.66 -11.93 -3.22
CA TYR A 242 -5.05 -10.58 -3.59
C TYR A 242 -5.59 -10.48 -5.03
N ARG A 243 -5.15 -11.32 -5.94
CA ARG A 243 -5.82 -11.46 -7.25
C ARG A 243 -7.28 -11.86 -7.12
N ARG A 244 -7.59 -12.81 -6.23
CA ARG A 244 -8.98 -13.25 -6.00
C ARG A 244 -9.79 -12.17 -5.30
N VAL A 245 -9.23 -11.51 -4.30
CA VAL A 245 -9.88 -10.39 -3.61
C VAL A 245 -10.35 -9.34 -4.62
N TRP A 246 -9.48 -8.93 -5.53
CA TRP A 246 -9.80 -7.93 -6.54
C TRP A 246 -10.70 -8.44 -7.67
N SER A 247 -10.64 -9.71 -8.04
CA SER A 247 -11.51 -10.30 -9.06
C SER A 247 -12.91 -10.65 -8.53
N ASP A 248 -13.12 -10.68 -7.22
CA ASP A 248 -14.43 -10.86 -6.61
C ASP A 248 -15.17 -9.52 -6.59
N GLU A 249 -16.20 -9.38 -7.44
CA GLU A 249 -16.94 -8.12 -7.61
C GLU A 249 -17.53 -7.57 -6.31
N LYS A 250 -17.95 -8.44 -5.39
CA LYS A 250 -18.54 -8.00 -4.11
C LYS A 250 -17.48 -7.46 -3.17
N ILE A 251 -16.35 -8.18 -3.02
CA ILE A 251 -15.25 -7.73 -2.17
C ILE A 251 -14.63 -6.46 -2.76
N ARG A 252 -14.41 -6.43 -4.07
CA ARG A 252 -13.87 -5.27 -4.77
C ARG A 252 -14.70 -4.02 -4.50
N LYS A 253 -16.02 -4.12 -4.60
CA LYS A 253 -16.91 -2.98 -4.33
C LYS A 253 -16.73 -2.45 -2.91
N GLU A 254 -16.68 -3.33 -1.92
CA GLU A 254 -16.48 -2.92 -0.53
C GLU A 254 -15.09 -2.29 -0.30
N LEU A 255 -14.04 -2.82 -0.94
CA LEU A 255 -12.70 -2.21 -0.91
C LEU A 255 -12.70 -0.82 -1.54
N GLU A 256 -13.33 -0.66 -2.70
CA GLU A 256 -13.47 0.64 -3.36
C GLU A 256 -14.21 1.66 -2.47
N ASP A 257 -15.28 1.24 -1.80
CA ASP A 257 -16.03 2.09 -0.90
C ASP A 257 -15.17 2.50 0.31
N ILE A 258 -14.44 1.57 0.93
CA ILE A 258 -13.49 1.87 2.01
C ILE A 258 -12.39 2.85 1.55
N LEU A 259 -11.83 2.63 0.36
CA LEU A 259 -10.78 3.50 -0.18
C LEU A 259 -11.30 4.89 -0.56
N ARG A 260 -12.59 5.03 -0.91
CA ARG A 260 -13.24 6.33 -1.09
C ARG A 260 -13.42 7.04 0.24
N ASP A 261 -13.91 6.33 1.25
CA ASP A 261 -14.18 6.88 2.58
C ASP A 261 -12.89 7.40 3.25
N ASN A 262 -11.77 6.70 3.07
CA ASN A 262 -10.47 7.13 3.60
C ASN A 262 -9.69 8.09 2.66
N GLY A 263 -10.29 8.50 1.53
CA GLY A 263 -9.70 9.47 0.59
C GLY A 263 -8.62 8.90 -0.35
N SER A 264 -8.31 7.60 -0.30
CA SER A 264 -7.24 7.00 -1.11
C SER A 264 -7.68 6.64 -2.53
N TRP A 265 -8.99 6.48 -2.78
CA TRP A 265 -9.51 5.98 -4.06
C TRP A 265 -9.07 6.78 -5.28
N GLY A 266 -8.97 8.10 -5.16
CA GLY A 266 -8.53 8.97 -6.26
C GLY A 266 -7.14 8.60 -6.81
N ILE A 267 -6.25 8.08 -5.94
CA ILE A 267 -4.93 7.61 -6.36
C ILE A 267 -5.06 6.33 -7.21
N PHE A 268 -5.96 5.44 -6.82
CA PHE A 268 -6.24 4.22 -7.59
C PHE A 268 -6.87 4.52 -8.94
N GLU A 269 -7.85 5.44 -9.00
CA GLU A 269 -8.50 5.85 -10.26
C GLU A 269 -7.50 6.45 -11.25
N GLU A 270 -6.55 7.24 -10.79
CA GLU A 270 -5.51 7.81 -11.66
C GLU A 270 -4.68 6.74 -12.38
N PHE A 271 -4.43 5.58 -11.73
CA PHE A 271 -3.76 4.46 -12.38
C PHE A 271 -4.67 3.74 -13.38
N ALA A 272 -5.96 3.61 -13.07
CA ALA A 272 -6.91 2.93 -13.97
C ALA A 272 -7.16 3.69 -15.27
N GLN A 273 -6.93 5.02 -15.27
CA GLN A 273 -7.13 5.89 -16.44
C GLN A 273 -5.89 5.97 -17.36
N GLN A 274 -4.81 5.29 -17.02
CA GLN A 274 -3.54 5.28 -17.76
C GLN A 274 -3.34 3.96 -18.52
#